data_e9787749bcee177fc534b5440fb5dd2e
#
_entry.id   e9787749bcee177fc534b5440fb5dd2e
#
_cell.length_a   1.000
_cell.length_b   1.000
_cell.length_c   1.000
_cell.angle_alpha   90.00
_cell.angle_beta   90.00
_cell.angle_gamma   90.00
#
_symmetry.space_group_name_H-M   'P 1'
#
loop_
_entity.id
_entity.type
_entity.pdbx_description
1 polymer ?
#
loop_
_entity_poly.entity_id
_entity_poly.type
_entity_poly.pdbx_seq_one_letter_code
_entity_poly.pdbx_strand_id
1 'polypeptide(L)'
;MRDAFPKTRTVRTGRHTGLTADTLIRTALLAELAAPEADRSLWVVSAWISDIDLLDDSDGSFAYLLGDDPPDRCRLSDLLLLIAAVGTTVHVVTRPELSNQVFLTRLETHGDARSRVHVIQDPRVHEKTICGADWMLTGSMNFTRNGLSANKEQITYTTDVAQVVQAVQELEDEWVTHR
;
A
#
# COMPACT_ATOMS: atom_id res chain seq x y z
N MET A 1 31.54 -11.66 11.15
CA MET A 1 30.12 -11.62 11.57
C MET A 1 29.55 -10.39 10.89
N ARG A 2 28.75 -10.52 9.85
CA ARG A 2 28.10 -9.36 9.21
C ARG A 2 27.01 -8.87 10.16
N ASP A 3 27.08 -7.62 10.61
CA ASP A 3 26.00 -7.00 11.36
C ASP A 3 24.75 -7.11 10.48
N ALA A 4 23.78 -7.85 10.96
CA ALA A 4 22.50 -7.98 10.27
C ALA A 4 21.85 -6.58 10.27
N PHE A 5 21.45 -6.09 9.11
CA PHE A 5 20.68 -4.86 9.02
C PHE A 5 19.43 -4.99 9.92
N PRO A 6 19.06 -3.90 10.63
CA PRO A 6 17.88 -3.95 11.48
C PRO A 6 16.65 -4.29 10.63
N LYS A 7 15.93 -5.35 11.02
CA LYS A 7 14.71 -5.80 10.34
C LYS A 7 13.56 -4.80 10.48
N THR A 8 13.61 -3.95 11.49
CA THR A 8 12.60 -2.92 11.77
C THR A 8 13.26 -1.56 11.84
N ARG A 9 12.69 -0.59 11.15
CA ARG A 9 13.18 0.79 11.12
C ARG A 9 12.03 1.77 11.25
N THR A 10 12.09 2.63 12.25
CA THR A 10 11.16 3.75 12.41
C THR A 10 11.79 5.03 11.91
N VAL A 11 11.07 5.76 11.07
CA VAL A 11 11.46 7.05 10.52
C VAL A 11 10.41 8.10 10.85
N ARG A 12 10.84 9.35 10.98
CA ARG A 12 9.93 10.50 11.07
C ARG A 12 9.99 11.24 9.75
N THR A 13 8.83 11.46 9.17
CA THR A 13 8.69 12.25 7.95
C THR A 13 8.51 13.73 8.28
N GLY A 14 8.78 14.58 7.33
CA GLY A 14 8.60 16.03 7.45
C GLY A 14 9.40 16.77 6.39
N ARG A 15 9.06 18.02 6.15
CA ARG A 15 9.65 18.87 5.09
C ARG A 15 11.19 18.97 5.12
N HIS A 16 11.83 18.63 6.23
CA HIS A 16 13.28 18.78 6.41
C HIS A 16 14.06 17.46 6.39
N THR A 17 13.39 16.31 6.29
CA THR A 17 14.07 15.00 6.39
C THR A 17 14.50 14.43 5.04
N GLY A 18 14.02 14.99 3.92
CA GLY A 18 14.29 14.46 2.58
C GLY A 18 13.67 13.08 2.29
N LEU A 19 13.15 12.41 3.32
CA LEU A 19 12.42 11.14 3.19
C LEU A 19 10.95 11.41 3.48
N THR A 20 10.11 11.17 2.50
CA THR A 20 8.67 11.35 2.59
C THR A 20 7.95 10.01 2.69
N ALA A 21 6.75 10.02 3.22
CA ALA A 21 5.96 8.79 3.38
C ALA A 21 5.59 8.16 2.03
N ASP A 22 5.27 9.00 1.05
CA ASP A 22 4.99 8.57 -0.32
C ASP A 22 6.17 7.83 -0.96
N THR A 23 7.41 8.29 -0.73
CA THR A 23 8.61 7.59 -1.21
C THR A 23 8.72 6.18 -0.62
N LEU A 24 8.44 6.00 0.67
CA LEU A 24 8.48 4.68 1.30
C LEU A 24 7.38 3.76 0.75
N ILE A 25 6.15 4.26 0.65
CA ILE A 25 5.02 3.50 0.10
C ILE A 25 5.29 3.11 -1.35
N ARG A 26 5.69 4.07 -2.19
CA ARG A 26 6.05 3.82 -3.58
C ARG A 26 7.10 2.73 -3.70
N THR A 27 8.20 2.84 -2.95
CA THR A 27 9.29 1.87 -3.02
C THR A 27 8.83 0.47 -2.61
N ALA A 28 8.01 0.36 -1.56
CA ALA A 28 7.48 -0.92 -1.10
C ALA A 28 6.51 -1.55 -2.11
N LEU A 29 5.60 -0.76 -2.70
CA LEU A 29 4.66 -1.25 -3.72
C LEU A 29 5.37 -1.62 -5.05
N LEU A 30 6.39 -0.87 -5.46
CA LEU A 30 7.19 -1.23 -6.63
C LEU A 30 8.00 -2.50 -6.38
N ALA A 31 8.51 -2.72 -5.18
CA ALA A 31 9.18 -3.97 -4.82
C ALA A 31 8.20 -5.17 -4.85
N GLU A 32 6.97 -4.98 -4.39
CA GLU A 32 5.90 -5.99 -4.47
C GLU A 32 5.57 -6.33 -5.93
N LEU A 33 5.44 -5.31 -6.79
CA LEU A 33 5.18 -5.49 -8.22
C LEU A 33 6.36 -6.19 -8.94
N ALA A 34 7.60 -5.89 -8.55
CA ALA A 34 8.81 -6.45 -9.17
C ALA A 34 9.09 -7.91 -8.78
N ALA A 35 8.49 -8.40 -7.70
CA ALA A 35 8.65 -9.77 -7.21
C ALA A 35 7.29 -10.49 -7.12
N PRO A 36 6.58 -10.68 -8.24
CA PRO A 36 5.27 -11.30 -8.24
C PRO A 36 5.40 -12.78 -7.84
N GLU A 37 4.66 -13.18 -6.82
CA GLU A 37 4.48 -14.58 -6.44
C GLU A 37 2.98 -14.89 -6.37
N ALA A 38 2.60 -16.05 -6.87
CA ALA A 38 1.21 -16.50 -6.78
C ALA A 38 0.77 -16.66 -5.32
N ASP A 39 -0.50 -16.39 -5.06
CA ASP A 39 -1.15 -16.54 -3.76
C ASP A 39 -0.64 -15.62 -2.63
N ARG A 40 0.03 -14.53 -2.97
CA ARG A 40 0.34 -13.45 -2.01
C ARG A 40 -0.89 -12.57 -1.74
N SER A 41 -0.93 -12.03 -0.55
CA SER A 41 -1.89 -10.99 -0.16
C SER A 41 -1.18 -9.67 0.12
N LEU A 42 -1.79 -8.58 -0.33
CA LEU A 42 -1.41 -7.22 0.00
C LEU A 42 -2.59 -6.53 0.71
N TRP A 43 -2.36 -6.05 1.92
CA TRP A 43 -3.34 -5.35 2.73
C TRP A 43 -3.06 -3.85 2.73
N VAL A 44 -4.10 -3.06 2.49
CA VAL A 44 -4.08 -1.59 2.62
C VAL A 44 -5.20 -1.19 3.57
N VAL A 45 -4.86 -0.86 4.80
CA VAL A 45 -5.81 -0.53 5.87
C VAL A 45 -5.64 0.92 6.27
N SER A 46 -6.66 1.75 6.08
CA SER A 46 -6.66 3.14 6.53
C SER A 46 -8.07 3.71 6.56
N ALA A 47 -8.38 4.50 7.59
CA ALA A 47 -9.68 5.17 7.71
C ALA A 47 -9.96 6.12 6.54
N TRP A 48 -8.93 6.83 6.07
CA TRP A 48 -9.00 7.76 4.94
C TRP A 48 -7.92 7.44 3.92
N ILE A 49 -8.35 7.25 2.68
CA ILE A 49 -7.48 6.94 1.55
C ILE A 49 -7.81 7.91 0.41
N SER A 50 -6.80 8.60 -0.08
CA SER A 50 -6.89 9.41 -1.31
C SER A 50 -6.16 8.71 -2.44
N ASP A 51 -6.65 8.87 -3.65
CA ASP A 51 -5.94 8.40 -4.84
C ASP A 51 -4.82 9.36 -5.18
N ILE A 52 -3.67 9.14 -4.55
CA ILE A 52 -2.49 10.00 -4.64
C ILE A 52 -1.58 9.59 -5.79
N ASP A 53 -0.94 10.57 -6.43
CA ASP A 53 0.11 10.31 -7.41
C ASP A 53 1.36 9.80 -6.66
N LEU A 54 1.75 8.55 -6.92
CA LEU A 54 2.90 7.92 -6.28
C LEU A 54 4.14 7.87 -7.19
N LEU A 55 3.93 7.78 -8.49
CA LEU A 55 5.02 7.64 -9.45
C LEU A 55 4.77 8.58 -10.64
N ASP A 56 5.79 9.31 -11.03
CA ASP A 56 5.88 10.03 -12.31
C ASP A 56 6.78 9.18 -13.22
N ASP A 57 6.22 8.64 -14.29
CA ASP A 57 6.92 7.83 -15.30
C ASP A 57 6.92 8.51 -16.67
N SER A 58 6.80 9.84 -16.70
CA SER A 58 6.81 10.61 -17.94
C SER A 58 8.09 10.42 -18.79
N ASP A 59 9.15 9.90 -18.17
CA ASP A 59 10.41 9.54 -18.85
C ASP A 59 10.52 8.05 -19.23
N GLY A 60 9.51 7.22 -18.88
CA GLY A 60 9.47 5.79 -19.17
C GLY A 60 10.46 4.94 -18.35
N SER A 61 11.01 5.48 -17.26
CA SER A 61 12.00 4.76 -16.42
C SER A 61 11.45 3.48 -15.79
N PHE A 62 10.15 3.38 -15.61
CA PHE A 62 9.47 2.25 -15.00
C PHE A 62 8.63 1.41 -15.98
N ALA A 63 8.67 1.70 -17.29
CA ALA A 63 7.88 1.01 -18.30
C ALA A 63 7.98 -0.51 -18.21
N TYR A 64 9.18 -1.04 -17.92
CA TYR A 64 9.39 -2.49 -17.76
C TYR A 64 8.52 -3.11 -16.64
N LEU A 65 8.26 -2.37 -15.56
CA LEU A 65 7.44 -2.83 -14.43
C LEU A 65 5.95 -2.55 -14.64
N LEU A 66 5.65 -1.45 -15.34
CA LEU A 66 4.27 -0.97 -15.47
C LEU A 66 3.53 -1.56 -16.68
N GLY A 67 4.23 -2.23 -17.59
CA GLY A 67 3.66 -2.84 -18.80
C GLY A 67 3.82 -1.98 -20.07
N ASP A 68 3.17 -2.43 -21.16
CA ASP A 68 3.42 -1.89 -22.51
C ASP A 68 2.87 -0.47 -22.77
N ASP A 69 1.92 0.00 -21.97
CA ASP A 69 1.30 1.33 -22.12
C ASP A 69 1.03 1.95 -20.73
N PRO A 70 2.10 2.24 -19.97
CA PRO A 70 1.93 2.77 -18.63
C PRO A 70 1.42 4.21 -18.68
N PRO A 71 0.59 4.63 -17.73
CA PRO A 71 0.23 6.04 -17.60
C PRO A 71 1.46 6.87 -17.19
N ASP A 72 1.63 8.07 -17.75
CA ASP A 72 2.69 9.02 -17.35
C ASP A 72 2.77 9.22 -15.82
N ARG A 73 1.66 9.05 -15.15
CA ARG A 73 1.54 9.15 -13.69
C ARG A 73 0.75 7.99 -13.14
N CYS A 74 1.40 7.17 -12.30
CA CYS A 74 0.74 6.11 -11.58
C CYS A 74 0.29 6.57 -10.21
N ARG A 75 -0.98 6.38 -9.94
CA ARG A 75 -1.59 6.64 -8.64
C ARG A 75 -1.55 5.40 -7.76
N LEU A 76 -1.96 5.56 -6.52
CA LEU A 76 -2.09 4.43 -5.59
C LEU A 76 -3.02 3.34 -6.17
N SER A 77 -4.18 3.74 -6.72
CA SER A 77 -5.11 2.79 -7.34
C SER A 77 -4.48 2.02 -8.51
N ASP A 78 -3.71 2.71 -9.37
CA ASP A 78 -3.07 2.11 -10.53
C ASP A 78 -2.04 1.05 -10.11
N LEU A 79 -1.19 1.34 -9.12
CA LEU A 79 -0.22 0.39 -8.60
C LEU A 79 -0.89 -0.83 -7.94
N LEU A 80 -1.97 -0.64 -7.19
CA LEU A 80 -2.71 -1.74 -6.57
C LEU A 80 -3.35 -2.65 -7.63
N LEU A 81 -3.89 -2.08 -8.71
CA LEU A 81 -4.45 -2.84 -9.82
C LEU A 81 -3.37 -3.60 -10.60
N LEU A 82 -2.19 -3.02 -10.82
CA LEU A 82 -1.06 -3.70 -11.45
C LEU A 82 -0.58 -4.87 -10.59
N ILE A 83 -0.46 -4.68 -9.27
CA ILE A 83 -0.10 -5.74 -8.32
C ILE A 83 -1.15 -6.87 -8.35
N ALA A 84 -2.43 -6.52 -8.42
CA ALA A 84 -3.50 -7.52 -8.57
C ALA A 84 -3.43 -8.25 -9.92
N ALA A 85 -3.09 -7.56 -11.01
CA ALA A 85 -2.96 -8.15 -12.35
C ALA A 85 -1.84 -9.18 -12.44
N VAL A 86 -0.75 -9.02 -11.66
CA VAL A 86 0.34 -10.00 -11.62
C VAL A 86 0.11 -11.16 -10.64
N GLY A 87 -1.07 -11.23 -9.99
CA GLY A 87 -1.50 -12.41 -9.25
C GLY A 87 -1.67 -12.23 -7.73
N THR A 88 -1.28 -11.09 -7.16
CA THR A 88 -1.46 -10.80 -5.74
C THR A 88 -2.92 -10.47 -5.42
N THR A 89 -3.46 -11.01 -4.32
CA THR A 89 -4.78 -10.61 -3.82
C THR A 89 -4.65 -9.32 -3.01
N VAL A 90 -5.34 -8.26 -3.43
CA VAL A 90 -5.29 -6.95 -2.78
C VAL A 90 -6.52 -6.75 -1.91
N HIS A 91 -6.33 -6.53 -0.63
CA HIS A 91 -7.39 -6.18 0.32
C HIS A 91 -7.28 -4.70 0.69
N VAL A 92 -8.36 -3.96 0.47
CA VAL A 92 -8.47 -2.55 0.87
C VAL A 92 -9.52 -2.43 1.96
N VAL A 93 -9.10 -2.04 3.16
CA VAL A 93 -9.98 -1.86 4.32
C VAL A 93 -10.04 -0.38 4.68
N THR A 94 -11.22 0.22 4.62
CA THR A 94 -11.38 1.66 4.85
C THR A 94 -12.73 2.00 5.46
N ARG A 95 -12.94 3.27 5.83
CA ARG A 95 -14.25 3.73 6.29
C ARG A 95 -15.18 4.04 5.11
N PRO A 96 -16.51 3.96 5.31
CA PRO A 96 -17.49 4.39 4.30
C PRO A 96 -17.61 5.92 4.25
N GLU A 97 -16.51 6.60 3.93
CA GLU A 97 -16.40 8.06 3.88
C GLU A 97 -16.43 8.57 2.44
N LEU A 98 -17.11 9.71 2.22
CA LEU A 98 -17.18 10.33 0.88
C LEU A 98 -15.81 10.67 0.32
N SER A 99 -14.85 11.03 1.17
CA SER A 99 -13.47 11.33 0.75
C SER A 99 -12.74 10.14 0.12
N ASN A 100 -13.16 8.91 0.42
CA ASN A 100 -12.56 7.69 -0.10
C ASN A 100 -13.15 7.29 -1.48
N GLN A 101 -14.30 7.87 -1.87
CA GLN A 101 -15.07 7.42 -3.04
C GLN A 101 -14.29 7.51 -4.36
N VAL A 102 -13.50 8.56 -4.56
CA VAL A 102 -12.71 8.72 -5.79
C VAL A 102 -11.72 7.56 -5.96
N PHE A 103 -11.03 7.18 -4.88
CA PHE A 103 -10.11 6.06 -4.86
C PHE A 103 -10.85 4.73 -5.08
N LEU A 104 -11.93 4.50 -4.33
CA LEU A 104 -12.72 3.26 -4.42
C LEU A 104 -13.33 3.05 -5.80
N THR A 105 -13.93 4.10 -6.38
CA THR A 105 -14.50 4.03 -7.74
C THR A 105 -13.46 3.62 -8.78
N ARG A 106 -12.22 4.09 -8.66
CA ARG A 106 -11.16 3.69 -9.58
C ARG A 106 -10.78 2.23 -9.46
N LEU A 107 -10.70 1.69 -8.26
CA LEU A 107 -10.48 0.26 -8.05
C LEU A 107 -11.60 -0.61 -8.65
N GLU A 108 -12.82 -0.11 -8.63
CA GLU A 108 -14.00 -0.82 -9.16
C GLU A 108 -14.11 -0.81 -10.69
N THR A 109 -13.53 0.19 -11.36
CA THR A 109 -13.72 0.42 -12.81
C THR A 109 -12.72 -0.29 -13.71
N HIS A 110 -11.67 -0.92 -13.19
CA HIS A 110 -10.59 -1.48 -14.00
C HIS A 110 -10.63 -3.02 -14.08
N GLY A 111 -11.21 -3.55 -15.15
CA GLY A 111 -11.01 -4.81 -15.83
C GLY A 111 -10.83 -6.11 -15.01
N ASP A 112 -10.06 -7.04 -15.55
CA ASP A 112 -9.83 -8.39 -15.01
C ASP A 112 -9.09 -8.42 -13.66
N ALA A 113 -8.26 -7.42 -13.38
CA ALA A 113 -7.57 -7.26 -12.09
C ALA A 113 -8.54 -7.10 -10.91
N ARG A 114 -9.77 -6.64 -11.17
CA ARG A 114 -10.84 -6.48 -10.17
C ARG A 114 -11.16 -7.77 -9.41
N SER A 115 -11.04 -8.92 -10.03
CA SER A 115 -11.35 -10.21 -9.39
C SER A 115 -10.46 -10.51 -8.18
N ARG A 116 -9.29 -9.84 -8.09
CA ARG A 116 -8.32 -9.98 -7.00
C ARG A 116 -8.27 -8.77 -6.07
N VAL A 117 -9.14 -7.77 -6.27
CA VAL A 117 -9.22 -6.59 -5.39
C VAL A 117 -10.49 -6.68 -4.55
N HIS A 118 -10.32 -6.78 -3.25
CA HIS A 118 -11.39 -6.88 -2.26
C HIS A 118 -11.48 -5.60 -1.43
N VAL A 119 -12.58 -4.88 -1.57
CA VAL A 119 -12.85 -3.65 -0.80
C VAL A 119 -13.75 -3.98 0.38
N ILE A 120 -13.31 -3.61 1.57
CA ILE A 120 -14.02 -3.77 2.83
C ILE A 120 -14.22 -2.39 3.45
N GLN A 121 -15.47 -2.04 3.77
CA GLN A 121 -15.79 -0.78 4.41
C GLN A 121 -16.34 -1.02 5.81
N ASP A 122 -15.67 -0.45 6.83
CA ASP A 122 -16.10 -0.54 8.22
C ASP A 122 -15.85 0.80 8.93
N PRO A 123 -16.85 1.39 9.61
CA PRO A 123 -16.71 2.67 10.30
C PRO A 123 -15.72 2.63 11.48
N ARG A 124 -15.35 1.45 11.96
CA ARG A 124 -14.43 1.26 13.09
C ARG A 124 -12.97 1.35 12.69
N VAL A 125 -12.65 1.27 11.39
CA VAL A 125 -11.25 1.32 10.90
C VAL A 125 -10.53 2.56 11.44
N HIS A 126 -9.43 2.34 12.15
CA HIS A 126 -8.56 3.40 12.64
C HIS A 126 -7.08 3.12 12.36
N GLU A 127 -6.74 1.92 12.02
CA GLU A 127 -5.41 1.48 11.65
C GLU A 127 -4.88 2.20 10.39
N LYS A 128 -3.54 2.25 10.23
CA LYS A 128 -2.85 2.78 9.07
C LYS A 128 -1.70 1.86 8.75
N THR A 129 -1.99 0.85 7.95
CA THR A 129 -1.07 -0.25 7.64
C THR A 129 -1.11 -0.56 6.15
N ILE A 130 0.07 -0.80 5.56
CA ILE A 130 0.22 -1.56 4.33
C ILE A 130 1.06 -2.77 4.68
N CYS A 131 0.55 -3.95 4.41
CA CYS A 131 1.20 -5.21 4.75
C CYS A 131 1.23 -6.13 3.53
N GLY A 132 2.43 -6.43 3.04
CA GLY A 132 2.68 -7.48 2.05
C GLY A 132 3.00 -8.82 2.74
N ALA A 133 3.44 -9.81 1.97
CA ALA A 133 3.74 -11.14 2.50
C ALA A 133 5.00 -11.19 3.39
N ASP A 134 5.97 -10.31 3.16
CA ASP A 134 7.28 -10.31 3.81
C ASP A 134 7.74 -8.94 4.33
N TRP A 135 6.84 -7.96 4.29
CA TRP A 135 7.08 -6.61 4.81
C TRP A 135 5.80 -5.97 5.31
N MET A 136 5.95 -5.03 6.23
CA MET A 136 4.85 -4.21 6.73
C MET A 136 5.30 -2.78 6.93
N LEU A 137 4.43 -1.85 6.60
CA LEU A 137 4.56 -0.42 6.85
C LEU A 137 3.36 0.03 7.68
N THR A 138 3.62 0.56 8.86
CA THR A 138 2.57 1.06 9.76
C THR A 138 2.96 2.41 10.35
N GLY A 139 1.99 3.19 10.80
CA GLY A 139 2.30 4.49 11.36
C GLY A 139 1.10 5.31 11.79
N SER A 140 1.34 6.60 12.01
CA SER A 140 0.31 7.56 12.40
C SER A 140 -0.46 8.14 11.20
N MET A 141 0.07 8.04 10.00
CA MET A 141 -0.45 8.70 8.81
C MET A 141 -1.61 7.95 8.17
N ASN A 142 -2.67 8.67 7.81
CA ASN A 142 -3.62 8.18 6.82
C ASN A 142 -3.02 8.30 5.40
N PHE A 143 -3.48 7.45 4.48
CA PHE A 143 -2.99 7.47 3.09
C PHE A 143 -3.68 8.57 2.27
N THR A 144 -3.49 9.81 2.71
CA THR A 144 -4.03 11.02 2.11
C THR A 144 -2.89 11.96 1.71
N ARG A 145 -3.17 12.91 0.80
CA ARG A 145 -2.16 13.91 0.39
C ARG A 145 -1.53 14.62 1.59
N ASN A 146 -2.33 15.04 2.56
CA ASN A 146 -1.84 15.74 3.73
C ASN A 146 -1.04 14.82 4.67
N GLY A 147 -1.49 13.57 4.88
CA GLY A 147 -0.79 12.59 5.70
C GLY A 147 0.60 12.25 5.15
N LEU A 148 0.71 12.17 3.81
CA LEU A 148 1.96 11.73 3.17
C LEU A 148 2.98 12.85 2.96
N SER A 149 2.54 14.09 2.71
CA SER A 149 3.44 15.17 2.30
C SER A 149 3.51 16.36 3.24
N ALA A 150 2.47 16.63 4.04
CA ALA A 150 2.38 17.86 4.82
C ALA A 150 2.60 17.66 6.32
N ASN A 151 2.15 16.54 6.87
CA ASN A 151 2.20 16.28 8.30
C ASN A 151 3.56 15.72 8.74
N LYS A 152 3.85 15.92 10.03
CA LYS A 152 4.95 15.20 10.69
C LYS A 152 4.39 13.87 11.17
N GLU A 153 4.78 12.80 10.50
CA GLU A 153 4.30 11.46 10.79
C GLU A 153 5.44 10.55 11.24
N GLN A 154 5.10 9.52 11.98
CA GLN A 154 6.02 8.45 12.33
C GLN A 154 5.61 7.20 11.57
N ILE A 155 6.57 6.60 10.87
CA ILE A 155 6.36 5.41 10.06
C ILE A 155 7.36 4.36 10.49
N THR A 156 6.87 3.15 10.69
CA THR A 156 7.70 1.98 10.96
C THR A 156 7.59 1.04 9.75
N TYR A 157 8.73 0.72 9.18
CA TYR A 157 8.89 -0.33 8.17
C TYR A 157 9.57 -1.53 8.81
N THR A 158 9.03 -2.72 8.62
CA THR A 158 9.61 -3.96 9.13
C THR A 158 9.60 -5.07 8.08
N THR A 159 10.65 -5.89 8.10
CA THR A 159 10.79 -7.17 7.40
C THR A 159 11.02 -8.30 8.41
N ASP A 160 10.63 -8.10 9.65
CA ASP A 160 10.66 -9.16 10.65
C ASP A 160 9.52 -10.14 10.37
N VAL A 161 9.90 -11.35 9.95
CA VAL A 161 8.96 -12.38 9.49
C VAL A 161 7.89 -12.70 10.54
N ALA A 162 8.26 -12.75 11.83
CA ALA A 162 7.29 -13.06 12.87
C ALA A 162 6.24 -11.96 13.03
N GLN A 163 6.66 -10.68 12.96
CA GLN A 163 5.75 -9.54 13.03
C GLN A 163 4.84 -9.47 11.81
N VAL A 164 5.38 -9.69 10.61
CA VAL A 164 4.61 -9.64 9.36
C VAL A 164 3.58 -10.76 9.31
N VAL A 165 3.98 -12.01 9.60
CA VAL A 165 3.08 -13.16 9.61
C VAL A 165 1.96 -12.97 10.63
N GLN A 166 2.28 -12.51 11.83
CA GLN A 166 1.27 -12.20 12.85
C GLN A 166 0.29 -11.14 12.36
N ALA A 167 0.77 -10.04 11.77
CA ALA A 167 -0.09 -8.97 11.26
C ALA A 167 -1.02 -9.46 10.14
N VAL A 168 -0.52 -10.27 9.20
CA VAL A 168 -1.35 -10.86 8.14
C VAL A 168 -2.44 -11.75 8.73
N GLN A 169 -2.13 -12.61 9.70
CA GLN A 169 -3.11 -13.47 10.37
C GLN A 169 -4.19 -12.65 11.10
N GLU A 170 -3.80 -11.61 11.83
CA GLU A 170 -4.74 -10.72 12.52
C GLU A 170 -5.66 -10.00 11.53
N LEU A 171 -5.15 -9.53 10.39
CA LEU A 171 -5.93 -8.90 9.34
C LEU A 171 -6.91 -9.87 8.66
N GLU A 172 -6.47 -11.10 8.39
CA GLU A 172 -7.32 -12.14 7.82
C GLU A 172 -8.45 -12.55 8.80
N ASP A 173 -8.12 -12.73 10.05
CA ASP A 173 -9.10 -13.09 11.10
C ASP A 173 -10.13 -11.98 11.27
N GLU A 174 -9.70 -10.72 11.37
CA GLU A 174 -10.58 -9.59 11.60
C GLU A 174 -11.48 -9.27 10.39
N TRP A 175 -10.92 -9.32 9.17
CA TRP A 175 -11.60 -8.76 8.00
C TRP A 175 -12.15 -9.79 7.02
N VAL A 176 -11.73 -11.05 7.08
CA VAL A 176 -12.18 -12.12 6.18
C VAL A 176 -12.94 -13.22 6.93
N THR A 177 -12.38 -13.73 8.03
CA THR A 177 -12.91 -14.93 8.69
C THR A 177 -14.13 -14.66 9.56
N HIS A 178 -14.22 -13.51 10.20
CA HIS A 178 -15.28 -13.17 11.17
C HIS A 178 -16.37 -12.24 10.62
N ARG A 179 -16.57 -12.21 9.32
CA ARG A 179 -17.65 -11.47 8.66
C ARG A 179 -18.87 -12.30 8.32
#